data_f52ad9b5a779437ae04c8c836893cbe9
#
_entry.id   f52ad9b5a779437ae04c8c836893cbe9
#
_cell.length_a   1.000
_cell.length_b   1.000
_cell.length_c   1.000
_cell.angle_alpha   90.00
_cell.angle_beta   90.00
_cell.angle_gamma   90.00
#
_symmetry.space_group_name_H-M   'P 1'
#
loop_
_entity.id
_entity.type
_entity.pdbx_description
1 polymer ?
#
loop_
_entity_poly.entity_id
_entity_poly.type
_entity_poly.pdbx_seq_one_letter_code
_entity_poly.pdbx_strand_id
1 'polypeptide(L)'
;MSPTRTEEFVAEGDLLTDVGGSLPRKVLSTPGMVHVMEWACTRLIQGERPDAPPTVGFEVCIKHVGAAFEGARLTVTATLDEVIDERKFRFAVEVREGERTIGVGTHERRALKG
;
A
#
# COMPACT_ATOMS: atom_id res chain seq x y z
N MET A 1 -18.41 -8.65 -6.37
CA MET A 1 -16.97 -8.94 -6.28
C MET A 1 -16.20 -7.63 -6.21
N SER A 2 -15.33 -7.48 -5.25
CA SER A 2 -14.56 -6.24 -5.06
C SER A 2 -13.40 -6.16 -6.04
N PRO A 3 -13.19 -5.00 -6.69
CA PRO A 3 -12.02 -4.79 -7.53
C PRO A 3 -10.74 -4.97 -6.73
N THR A 4 -9.75 -5.58 -7.34
CA THR A 4 -8.47 -5.87 -6.70
C THR A 4 -7.33 -5.55 -7.66
N ARG A 5 -6.22 -5.04 -7.12
CA ARG A 5 -5.00 -4.83 -7.87
C ARG A 5 -3.83 -5.42 -7.09
N THR A 6 -3.03 -6.24 -7.79
CA THR A 6 -1.80 -6.81 -7.23
C THR A 6 -0.62 -6.30 -8.06
N GLU A 7 0.41 -5.80 -7.38
CA GLU A 7 1.63 -5.30 -8.01
C GLU A 7 2.84 -5.94 -7.35
N GLU A 8 3.89 -6.16 -8.12
CA GLU A 8 5.17 -6.61 -7.60
C GLU A 8 6.09 -5.42 -7.38
N PHE A 9 6.92 -5.49 -6.35
CA PHE A 9 7.96 -4.49 -6.09
C PHE A 9 9.14 -5.14 -5.37
N VAL A 10 10.25 -4.43 -5.35
CA VAL A 10 11.47 -4.88 -4.67
C VAL A 10 11.74 -3.96 -3.49
N ALA A 11 12.13 -4.54 -2.35
CA ALA A 11 12.54 -3.74 -1.19
C ALA A 11 13.90 -3.12 -1.49
N GLU A 12 13.90 -1.86 -1.94
CA GLU A 12 15.12 -1.17 -2.35
C GLU A 12 14.98 0.34 -2.19
N GLY A 13 16.12 1.03 -2.23
CA GLY A 13 16.17 2.49 -2.25
C GLY A 13 15.49 3.13 -1.05
N ASP A 14 14.65 4.11 -1.32
CA ASP A 14 13.98 4.91 -0.28
C ASP A 14 12.92 4.14 0.50
N LEU A 15 12.59 2.92 0.07
CA LEU A 15 11.67 2.07 0.82
C LEU A 15 12.32 1.45 2.06
N LEU A 16 13.63 1.57 2.19
CA LEU A 16 14.42 0.86 3.22
C LEU A 16 14.79 1.75 4.39
N THR A 17 15.07 1.10 5.51
CA THR A 17 15.66 1.74 6.69
C THR A 17 16.62 0.77 7.39
N ASP A 18 17.63 1.32 8.07
CA ASP A 18 18.45 0.57 9.02
C ASP A 18 18.19 1.01 10.46
N VAL A 19 17.09 1.75 10.64
CA VAL A 19 16.63 2.28 11.95
C VAL A 19 17.77 3.06 12.64
N GLY A 20 18.29 4.08 11.92
CA GLY A 20 19.35 4.93 12.44
C GLY A 20 20.69 4.24 12.64
N GLY A 21 20.95 3.20 11.82
CA GLY A 21 22.19 2.42 11.92
C GLY A 21 22.15 1.31 12.96
N SER A 22 21.00 1.08 13.60
CA SER A 22 20.91 0.06 14.66
C SER A 22 20.75 -1.36 14.12
N LEU A 23 20.37 -1.52 12.84
CA LEU A 23 20.19 -2.84 12.24
C LEU A 23 21.42 -3.24 11.43
N PRO A 24 21.81 -4.53 11.43
CA PRO A 24 22.92 -5.02 10.62
C PRO A 24 22.59 -5.08 9.12
N ARG A 25 21.30 -5.08 8.76
CA ARG A 25 20.81 -5.13 7.39
C ARG A 25 19.64 -4.17 7.24
N LYS A 26 19.52 -3.59 6.05
CA LYS A 26 18.37 -2.75 5.76
C LYS A 26 17.12 -3.58 5.54
N VAL A 27 15.99 -3.04 5.96
CA VAL A 27 14.67 -3.67 5.84
C VAL A 27 13.68 -2.69 5.23
N LEU A 28 12.60 -3.22 4.66
CA LEU A 28 11.48 -2.41 4.23
C LEU A 28 10.95 -1.63 5.44
N SER A 29 10.92 -0.30 5.33
CA SER A 29 10.42 0.54 6.41
C SER A 29 8.90 0.55 6.42
N THR A 30 8.31 0.88 7.57
CA THR A 30 6.86 1.03 7.65
C THR A 30 6.36 2.17 6.74
N PRO A 31 6.99 3.35 6.72
CA PRO A 31 6.61 4.38 5.75
C PRO A 31 6.76 3.91 4.29
N GLY A 32 7.80 3.15 3.98
CA GLY A 32 7.99 2.61 2.63
C GLY A 32 6.87 1.65 2.24
N MET A 33 6.46 0.79 3.17
CA MET A 33 5.35 -0.13 2.95
C MET A 33 4.04 0.63 2.72
N VAL A 34 3.77 1.65 3.53
CA VAL A 34 2.59 2.50 3.37
C VAL A 34 2.59 3.18 2.00
N HIS A 35 3.74 3.69 1.57
CA HIS A 35 3.89 4.33 0.27
C HIS A 35 3.45 3.38 -0.87
N VAL A 36 3.91 2.15 -0.83
CA VAL A 36 3.56 1.14 -1.85
C VAL A 36 2.07 0.81 -1.79
N MET A 37 1.50 0.67 -0.58
CA MET A 37 0.08 0.41 -0.39
C MET A 37 -0.78 1.56 -0.94
N GLU A 38 -0.40 2.81 -0.64
CA GLU A 38 -1.15 3.97 -1.12
C GLU A 38 -1.14 4.07 -2.65
N TRP A 39 0.00 3.79 -3.28
CA TRP A 39 0.08 3.84 -4.74
C TRP A 39 -0.73 2.73 -5.40
N ALA A 40 -0.74 1.53 -4.83
CA ALA A 40 -1.57 0.45 -5.35
C ALA A 40 -3.06 0.83 -5.30
N CYS A 41 -3.51 1.43 -4.19
CA CYS A 41 -4.88 1.92 -4.06
C CYS A 41 -5.18 3.02 -5.08
N THR A 42 -4.25 3.96 -5.26
CA THR A 42 -4.41 5.05 -6.23
C THR A 42 -4.57 4.51 -7.65
N ARG A 43 -3.73 3.55 -8.04
CA ARG A 43 -3.80 2.97 -9.38
C ARG A 43 -5.08 2.15 -9.56
N LEU A 44 -5.56 1.50 -8.50
CA LEU A 44 -6.83 0.76 -8.56
C LEU A 44 -7.98 1.74 -8.84
N ILE A 45 -8.03 2.88 -8.16
CA ILE A 45 -9.06 3.89 -8.43
C ILE A 45 -8.95 4.39 -9.87
N GLN A 46 -7.74 4.70 -10.32
CA GLN A 46 -7.53 5.21 -11.67
C GLN A 46 -8.00 4.23 -12.73
N GLY A 47 -7.81 2.93 -12.50
CA GLY A 47 -8.27 1.90 -13.41
C GLY A 47 -9.78 1.71 -13.40
N GLU A 48 -10.40 1.80 -12.22
CA GLU A 48 -11.85 1.60 -12.08
C GLU A 48 -12.64 2.85 -12.45
N ARG A 49 -12.06 4.04 -12.28
CA ARG A 49 -12.70 5.33 -12.52
C ARG A 49 -11.76 6.28 -13.23
N PRO A 50 -11.51 6.05 -14.53
CA PRO A 50 -10.50 6.85 -15.25
C PRO A 50 -10.78 8.34 -15.29
N ASP A 51 -12.06 8.74 -15.16
CA ASP A 51 -12.45 10.15 -15.20
C ASP A 51 -12.67 10.77 -13.84
N ALA A 52 -12.36 10.03 -12.75
CA ALA A 52 -12.55 10.53 -11.40
C ALA A 52 -11.54 11.62 -11.06
N PRO A 53 -11.90 12.55 -10.16
CA PRO A 53 -10.94 13.52 -9.64
C PRO A 53 -9.78 12.80 -8.93
N PRO A 54 -8.62 13.46 -8.79
CA PRO A 54 -7.53 12.87 -8.01
C PRO A 54 -7.94 12.65 -6.56
N THR A 55 -7.32 11.65 -5.93
CA THR A 55 -7.58 11.33 -4.52
C THR A 55 -6.34 11.58 -3.68
N VAL A 56 -6.58 11.82 -2.39
CA VAL A 56 -5.53 11.93 -1.38
C VAL A 56 -5.79 10.94 -0.27
N GLY A 57 -4.74 10.52 0.43
CA GLY A 57 -4.87 9.64 1.57
C GLY A 57 -5.58 10.34 2.71
N PHE A 58 -6.51 9.63 3.35
CA PHE A 58 -7.26 10.12 4.50
C PHE A 58 -6.92 9.36 5.78
N GLU A 59 -6.83 8.04 5.69
CA GLU A 59 -6.57 7.20 6.84
C GLU A 59 -5.74 5.99 6.44
N VAL A 60 -4.77 5.65 7.27
CA VAL A 60 -3.98 4.43 7.15
C VAL A 60 -4.03 3.72 8.50
N CYS A 61 -4.47 2.46 8.50
CA CYS A 61 -4.51 1.65 9.70
C CYS A 61 -3.92 0.28 9.36
N ILE A 62 -2.62 0.13 9.61
CA ILE A 62 -1.89 -1.07 9.19
C ILE A 62 -1.04 -1.62 10.31
N LYS A 63 -0.67 -2.90 10.18
CA LYS A 63 0.32 -3.54 11.03
C LYS A 63 1.44 -4.08 10.15
N HIS A 64 2.66 -3.78 10.50
CA HIS A 64 3.86 -4.29 9.85
C HIS A 64 4.31 -5.52 10.64
N VAL A 65 3.87 -6.69 10.21
CA VAL A 65 3.97 -7.92 11.01
C VAL A 65 5.20 -8.77 10.72
N GLY A 66 5.93 -8.48 9.64
CA GLY A 66 7.13 -9.24 9.27
C GLY A 66 8.18 -8.33 8.68
N ALA A 67 9.45 -8.71 8.81
CA ALA A 67 10.56 -7.99 8.19
C ALA A 67 10.77 -8.48 6.77
N ALA A 68 10.97 -7.55 5.84
CA ALA A 68 11.42 -7.85 4.49
C ALA A 68 12.77 -7.18 4.30
N PHE A 69 13.78 -7.96 3.94
CA PHE A 69 15.15 -7.46 3.82
C PHE A 69 15.41 -6.85 2.44
N GLU A 70 16.44 -6.03 2.38
CA GLU A 70 16.88 -5.42 1.12
C GLU A 70 17.00 -6.46 0.02
N GLY A 71 16.40 -6.17 -1.15
CA GLY A 71 16.41 -7.06 -2.31
C GLY A 71 15.26 -8.04 -2.36
N ALA A 72 14.44 -8.14 -1.32
CA ALA A 72 13.30 -9.05 -1.32
C ALA A 72 12.29 -8.66 -2.39
N ARG A 73 11.74 -9.66 -3.07
CA ARG A 73 10.65 -9.47 -4.03
C ARG A 73 9.33 -9.63 -3.30
N LEU A 74 8.50 -8.60 -3.41
CA LEU A 74 7.28 -8.48 -2.62
C LEU A 74 6.10 -8.24 -3.55
N THR A 75 4.89 -8.56 -3.05
CA THR A 75 3.66 -8.20 -3.72
C THR A 75 2.81 -7.35 -2.79
N VAL A 76 2.16 -6.34 -3.36
CA VAL A 76 1.16 -5.55 -2.68
C VAL A 76 -0.18 -5.81 -3.34
N THR A 77 -1.21 -6.06 -2.53
CA THR A 77 -2.57 -6.27 -3.01
C THR A 77 -3.47 -5.24 -2.37
N ALA A 78 -4.21 -4.51 -3.19
CA ALA A 78 -5.23 -3.56 -2.75
C ALA A 78 -6.58 -4.08 -3.23
N THR A 79 -7.56 -4.10 -2.34
CA THR A 79 -8.93 -4.49 -2.64
C THR A 79 -9.85 -3.33 -2.30
N LEU A 80 -10.64 -2.87 -3.27
CA LEU A 80 -11.57 -1.78 -3.04
C LEU A 80 -12.85 -2.35 -2.44
N ASP A 81 -13.04 -2.14 -1.14
CA ASP A 81 -14.15 -2.72 -0.40
C ASP A 81 -15.41 -1.88 -0.43
N GLU A 82 -15.27 -0.56 -0.47
CA GLU A 82 -16.41 0.33 -0.35
C GLU A 82 -16.13 1.66 -1.03
N VAL A 83 -17.15 2.18 -1.73
CA VAL A 83 -17.13 3.53 -2.30
C VAL A 83 -18.38 4.24 -1.81
N ILE A 84 -18.20 5.41 -1.22
CA ILE A 84 -19.30 6.21 -0.67
C ILE A 84 -19.34 7.54 -1.44
N ASP A 85 -20.46 7.78 -2.12
CA ASP A 85 -20.74 9.03 -2.86
C ASP A 85 -19.68 9.39 -3.91
N GLU A 86 -18.99 8.36 -4.46
CA GLU A 86 -17.88 8.54 -5.40
C GLU A 86 -16.81 9.50 -4.85
N ARG A 87 -16.68 9.58 -3.53
CA ARG A 87 -15.80 10.49 -2.83
C ARG A 87 -14.89 9.79 -1.84
N LYS A 88 -15.41 8.79 -1.12
CA LYS A 88 -14.66 8.02 -0.11
C LYS A 88 -14.41 6.64 -0.65
N PHE A 89 -13.15 6.24 -0.67
CA PHE A 89 -12.72 4.94 -1.18
C PHE A 89 -12.00 4.18 -0.07
N ARG A 90 -12.57 3.05 0.33
CA ARG A 90 -12.03 2.22 1.42
C ARG A 90 -11.47 0.93 0.89
N PHE A 91 -10.26 0.60 1.32
CA PHE A 91 -9.49 -0.53 0.83
C PHE A 91 -9.04 -1.44 1.96
N ALA A 92 -8.92 -2.73 1.64
CA ALA A 92 -8.05 -3.65 2.37
C ALA A 92 -6.72 -3.68 1.62
N VAL A 93 -5.62 -3.71 2.36
CA VAL A 93 -4.26 -3.74 1.77
C VAL A 93 -3.41 -4.82 2.43
N GLU A 94 -2.54 -5.44 1.65
CA GLU A 94 -1.65 -6.47 2.15
C GLU A 94 -0.34 -6.44 1.36
N VAL A 95 0.78 -6.64 2.07
CA VAL A 95 2.09 -6.85 1.44
C VAL A 95 2.59 -8.23 1.86
N ARG A 96 3.08 -9.01 0.90
CA ARG A 96 3.55 -10.37 1.13
C ARG A 96 4.90 -10.61 0.46
N GLU A 97 5.67 -11.50 1.06
CA GLU A 97 6.84 -12.11 0.44
C GLU A 97 6.52 -13.59 0.27
N GLY A 98 6.16 -13.99 -0.95
CA GLY A 98 5.60 -15.32 -1.18
C GLY A 98 4.33 -15.51 -0.36
N GLU A 99 4.32 -16.52 0.50
CA GLU A 99 3.17 -16.79 1.37
C GLU A 99 3.24 -16.09 2.72
N ARG A 100 4.36 -15.42 3.01
CA ARG A 100 4.57 -14.77 4.30
C ARG A 100 4.01 -13.35 4.28
N THR A 101 3.11 -13.04 5.19
CA THR A 101 2.55 -11.69 5.33
C THR A 101 3.57 -10.76 5.96
N ILE A 102 3.83 -9.64 5.30
CA ILE A 102 4.72 -8.58 5.78
C ILE A 102 3.92 -7.47 6.44
N GLY A 103 2.81 -7.08 5.82
CA GLY A 103 1.94 -6.05 6.35
C GLY A 103 0.51 -6.25 5.92
N VAL A 104 -0.43 -5.77 6.74
CA VAL A 104 -1.86 -5.92 6.49
C VAL A 104 -2.62 -4.80 7.18
N GLY A 105 -3.71 -4.37 6.56
CA GLY A 105 -4.57 -3.38 7.18
C GLY A 105 -5.57 -2.77 6.21
N THR A 106 -5.95 -1.53 6.51
CA THR A 106 -6.94 -0.80 5.74
C THR A 106 -6.42 0.59 5.40
N HIS A 107 -6.98 1.16 4.33
CA HIS A 107 -6.63 2.49 3.86
C HIS A 107 -7.87 3.17 3.31
N GLU A 108 -8.03 4.46 3.59
CA GLU A 108 -9.10 5.25 3.00
C GLU A 108 -8.51 6.43 2.25
N ARG A 109 -9.05 6.68 1.04
CA ARG A 109 -8.69 7.83 0.23
C ARG A 109 -9.94 8.66 -0.03
N ARG A 110 -9.74 9.95 -0.23
CA ARG A 110 -10.82 10.90 -0.51
C ARG A 110 -10.56 11.62 -1.82
N ALA A 111 -11.61 11.72 -2.65
CA ALA A 111 -11.53 12.51 -3.87
C ALA A 111 -11.48 14.00 -3.52
N LEU A 112 -10.61 14.73 -4.21
CA LEU A 112 -10.54 16.17 -4.06
C LEU A 112 -11.72 16.80 -4.79
N LYS A 113 -12.36 17.77 -4.13
CA LYS A 113 -13.37 18.59 -4.79
C LYS A 113 -12.65 19.64 -5.60
N GLY A 114 -12.89 19.63 -6.90
CA GLY A 114 -12.32 20.58 -7.82
C GLY A 114 -12.73 22.00 -7.58
#